data_7fc20809fa5fff146664cdd54b133e00
#
_entry.id   7fc20809fa5fff146664cdd54b133e00
#
_cell.length_a   1.000
_cell.length_b   1.000
_cell.length_c   1.000
_cell.angle_alpha   90.00
_cell.angle_beta   90.00
_cell.angle_gamma   90.00
#
_symmetry.space_group_name_H-M   'P 1'
#
loop_
_entity.id
_entity.type
_entity.pdbx_description
1 polymer ?
#
loop_
_entity_poly.entity_id
_entity_poly.type
_entity_poly.pdbx_seq_one_letter_code
_entity_poly.pdbx_strand_id
1 'polypeptide(L)'
;MDEINNNEQQNQNSLVLRTEGLVKRYGKRTVANGVSINVKQGEIVGLLGPNGAGKTTSFYMTTGLVVPNEGHVFLGNQEITDFPVYKRARAGIGYLPQEASVFRKMSVEDNILSVLEITGKPRSYQLQKLESLISEFRLNKVRKNKGDQLSGGERRRTEIARCLAIDPKFIMLDEPFAGVDPIAVEDIQHIVWQLKYRNIGILITDHNVQETLTITDRAYLLFEGKILFQGKPEELAENKIVREKYLSNSFVLRKKDFQLIDEQKRAKEAATDG
;
A
#
# COMPACT_ATOMS: atom_id res chain seq x y z
N MET A 1 -24.33 18.31 -20.07
CA MET A 1 -24.99 17.38 -19.12
C MET A 1 -24.38 15.97 -19.16
N ASP A 2 -23.69 15.58 -20.23
CA ASP A 2 -23.14 14.22 -20.40
C ASP A 2 -21.79 13.97 -19.71
N GLU A 3 -21.01 15.00 -19.39
CA GLU A 3 -19.69 14.87 -18.73
C GLU A 3 -19.79 14.71 -17.21
N ILE A 4 -20.84 15.25 -16.58
CA ILE A 4 -21.09 15.07 -15.14
C ILE A 4 -21.52 13.62 -14.86
N ASN A 5 -22.28 13.01 -15.78
CA ASN A 5 -22.69 11.61 -15.67
C ASN A 5 -21.54 10.60 -15.85
N ASN A 6 -20.51 10.94 -16.62
CA ASN A 6 -19.36 10.04 -16.81
C ASN A 6 -18.45 9.96 -15.57
N ASN A 7 -18.28 11.06 -14.83
CA ASN A 7 -17.48 11.06 -13.59
C ASN A 7 -18.22 10.36 -12.43
N GLU A 8 -19.53 10.46 -12.36
CA GLU A 8 -20.32 9.72 -11.36
C GLU A 8 -20.42 8.22 -11.68
N GLN A 9 -20.46 7.83 -12.95
CA GLN A 9 -20.44 6.41 -13.35
C GLN A 9 -19.06 5.76 -13.17
N GLN A 10 -17.96 6.48 -13.32
CA GLN A 10 -16.61 5.96 -13.01
C GLN A 10 -16.40 5.76 -11.50
N ASN A 11 -17.03 6.57 -10.65
CA ASN A 11 -16.97 6.41 -9.18
C ASN A 11 -17.80 5.22 -8.66
N GLN A 12 -18.82 4.76 -9.40
CA GLN A 12 -19.66 3.62 -8.98
C GLN A 12 -19.04 2.25 -9.27
N ASN A 13 -17.95 2.17 -10.06
CA ASN A 13 -17.33 0.91 -10.49
C ASN A 13 -15.93 0.66 -9.92
N SER A 14 -15.44 1.47 -9.00
CA SER A 14 -14.12 1.24 -8.39
C SER A 14 -14.18 0.01 -7.46
N LEU A 15 -13.32 -0.97 -7.75
CA LEU A 15 -13.18 -2.15 -6.90
C LEU A 15 -12.72 -1.74 -5.50
N VAL A 16 -13.31 -2.35 -4.47
CA VAL A 16 -13.00 -2.06 -3.06
C VAL A 16 -12.49 -3.33 -2.38
N LEU A 17 -11.35 -3.22 -1.72
CA LEU A 17 -10.88 -4.20 -0.74
C LEU A 17 -11.41 -3.76 0.63
N ARG A 18 -12.22 -4.58 1.29
CA ARG A 18 -12.81 -4.23 2.59
C ARG A 18 -12.78 -5.38 3.57
N THR A 19 -12.77 -5.03 4.83
CA THR A 19 -12.96 -5.97 5.95
C THR A 19 -14.17 -5.57 6.77
N GLU A 20 -14.86 -6.54 7.34
CA GLU A 20 -16.05 -6.34 8.14
C GLU A 20 -15.90 -7.09 9.46
N GLY A 21 -15.82 -6.34 10.57
CA GLY A 21 -15.87 -6.87 11.92
C GLY A 21 -14.76 -7.86 12.29
N LEU A 22 -13.54 -7.70 11.74
CA LEU A 22 -12.46 -8.65 11.99
C LEU A 22 -12.10 -8.78 13.47
N VAL A 23 -12.12 -10.00 13.98
CA VAL A 23 -11.69 -10.34 15.33
C VAL A 23 -10.57 -11.36 15.28
N LYS A 24 -9.53 -11.14 16.10
CA LYS A 24 -8.46 -12.11 16.34
C LYS A 24 -8.13 -12.26 17.80
N ARG A 25 -8.13 -13.50 18.26
CA ARG A 25 -7.75 -13.89 19.62
C ARG A 25 -6.55 -14.82 19.61
N TYR A 26 -5.61 -14.58 20.50
CA TYR A 26 -4.50 -15.48 20.80
C TYR A 26 -4.60 -15.88 22.25
N GLY A 27 -5.05 -17.11 22.51
CA GLY A 27 -5.42 -17.56 23.85
C GLY A 27 -6.53 -16.69 24.43
N LYS A 28 -6.28 -16.07 25.60
CA LYS A 28 -7.24 -15.17 26.27
C LYS A 28 -7.19 -13.73 25.79
N ARG A 29 -6.19 -13.35 24.97
CA ARG A 29 -5.99 -11.96 24.53
C ARG A 29 -6.67 -11.72 23.18
N THR A 30 -7.62 -10.79 23.12
CA THR A 30 -8.17 -10.26 21.88
C THR A 30 -7.25 -9.16 21.38
N VAL A 31 -6.66 -9.35 20.20
CA VAL A 31 -5.67 -8.44 19.60
C VAL A 31 -6.31 -7.50 18.58
N ALA A 32 -7.31 -7.98 17.85
CA ALA A 32 -8.20 -7.19 17.01
C ALA A 32 -9.64 -7.50 17.40
N ASN A 33 -10.49 -6.48 17.50
CA ASN A 33 -11.83 -6.57 18.04
C ASN A 33 -12.82 -5.74 17.22
N GLY A 34 -13.40 -6.36 16.20
CA GLY A 34 -14.38 -5.72 15.32
C GLY A 34 -13.76 -4.72 14.32
N VAL A 35 -12.56 -5.00 13.81
CA VAL A 35 -11.86 -4.08 12.89
C VAL A 35 -12.49 -4.13 11.49
N SER A 36 -13.01 -2.98 11.05
CA SER A 36 -13.56 -2.79 9.70
C SER A 36 -12.80 -1.67 8.99
N ILE A 37 -12.13 -2.01 7.90
CA ILE A 37 -11.40 -1.06 7.05
C ILE A 37 -11.77 -1.28 5.60
N ASN A 38 -11.60 -0.27 4.77
CA ASN A 38 -11.75 -0.43 3.33
C ASN A 38 -10.69 0.39 2.58
N VAL A 39 -10.39 -0.02 1.36
CA VAL A 39 -9.47 0.65 0.44
C VAL A 39 -10.11 0.61 -0.94
N LYS A 40 -10.21 1.74 -1.62
CA LYS A 40 -10.66 1.83 -3.01
C LYS A 40 -9.46 1.76 -3.95
N GLN A 41 -9.68 1.35 -5.20
CA GLN A 41 -8.64 1.53 -6.22
C GLN A 41 -8.33 3.03 -6.39
N GLY A 42 -7.06 3.35 -6.61
CA GLY A 42 -6.59 4.73 -6.72
C GLY A 42 -6.54 5.50 -5.39
N GLU A 43 -6.64 4.82 -4.26
CA GLU A 43 -6.58 5.41 -2.93
C GLU A 43 -5.41 4.85 -2.11
N ILE A 44 -4.75 5.70 -1.33
CA ILE A 44 -3.72 5.31 -0.36
C ILE A 44 -4.30 5.45 1.03
N VAL A 45 -4.43 4.34 1.74
CA VAL A 45 -4.99 4.26 3.09
C VAL A 45 -3.93 3.86 4.10
N GLY A 46 -3.77 4.65 5.16
CA GLY A 46 -2.88 4.36 6.29
C GLY A 46 -3.58 3.51 7.36
N LEU A 47 -2.88 2.52 7.93
CA LEU A 47 -3.31 1.79 9.11
C LEU A 47 -2.29 2.04 10.23
N LEU A 48 -2.63 2.97 11.12
CA LEU A 48 -1.74 3.53 12.13
C LEU A 48 -2.14 3.08 13.55
N GLY A 49 -1.28 3.33 14.51
CA GLY A 49 -1.53 3.08 15.94
C GLY A 49 -0.26 2.72 16.69
N PRO A 50 -0.28 2.73 18.02
CA PRO A 50 0.87 2.36 18.84
C PRO A 50 1.24 0.87 18.71
N ASN A 51 2.41 0.50 19.27
CA ASN A 51 2.81 -0.88 19.33
C ASN A 51 1.80 -1.71 20.15
N GLY A 52 1.43 -2.88 19.65
CA GLY A 52 0.43 -3.73 20.28
C GLY A 52 -1.03 -3.32 20.04
N ALA A 53 -1.30 -2.28 19.26
CA ALA A 53 -2.67 -1.84 18.93
C ALA A 53 -3.46 -2.81 18.02
N GLY A 54 -2.81 -3.83 17.45
CA GLY A 54 -3.45 -4.79 16.56
C GLY A 54 -3.26 -4.50 15.06
N LYS A 55 -2.44 -3.49 14.68
CA LYS A 55 -2.18 -3.12 13.27
C LYS A 55 -1.74 -4.31 12.42
N THR A 56 -0.60 -4.90 12.76
CA THR A 56 0.00 -6.03 12.02
C THR A 56 -0.97 -7.20 11.92
N THR A 57 -1.69 -7.51 13.00
CA THR A 57 -2.69 -8.60 12.98
C THR A 57 -3.84 -8.28 12.04
N SER A 58 -4.40 -7.07 12.08
CA SER A 58 -5.48 -6.63 11.19
C SER A 58 -5.03 -6.59 9.74
N PHE A 59 -3.83 -6.10 9.49
CA PHE A 59 -3.18 -6.10 8.19
C PHE A 59 -2.98 -7.53 7.67
N TYR A 60 -2.48 -8.44 8.49
CA TYR A 60 -2.26 -9.85 8.11
C TYR A 60 -3.57 -10.62 7.90
N MET A 61 -4.64 -10.29 8.58
CA MET A 61 -5.96 -10.84 8.26
C MET A 61 -6.44 -10.36 6.88
N THR A 62 -6.18 -9.09 6.54
CA THR A 62 -6.51 -8.53 5.23
C THR A 62 -5.67 -9.13 4.10
N THR A 63 -4.40 -9.48 4.34
CA THR A 63 -3.52 -10.14 3.35
C THR A 63 -3.74 -11.65 3.23
N GLY A 64 -4.40 -12.29 4.20
CA GLY A 64 -4.60 -13.75 4.27
C GLY A 64 -3.44 -14.51 4.90
N LEU A 65 -2.50 -13.82 5.56
CA LEU A 65 -1.44 -14.44 6.37
C LEU A 65 -1.97 -14.96 7.70
N VAL A 66 -3.03 -14.35 8.22
CA VAL A 66 -3.71 -14.74 9.44
C VAL A 66 -5.19 -14.92 9.15
N VAL A 67 -5.76 -16.05 9.55
CA VAL A 67 -7.21 -16.28 9.47
C VAL A 67 -7.87 -15.61 10.67
N PRO A 68 -8.91 -14.77 10.48
CA PRO A 68 -9.66 -14.17 11.57
C PRO A 68 -10.46 -15.24 12.36
N ASN A 69 -10.79 -14.95 13.62
CA ASN A 69 -11.72 -15.77 14.39
C ASN A 69 -13.18 -15.41 14.07
N GLU A 70 -13.44 -14.14 13.73
CA GLU A 70 -14.74 -13.62 13.33
C GLU A 70 -14.55 -12.50 12.31
N GLY A 71 -15.60 -12.20 11.54
CA GLY A 71 -15.59 -11.16 10.52
C GLY A 71 -15.13 -11.68 9.17
N HIS A 72 -15.20 -10.80 8.17
CA HIS A 72 -15.08 -11.17 6.77
C HIS A 72 -14.13 -10.22 6.02
N VAL A 73 -13.52 -10.71 4.94
CA VAL A 73 -12.69 -9.94 4.00
C VAL A 73 -13.30 -10.07 2.61
N PHE A 74 -13.49 -8.95 1.92
CA PHE A 74 -14.09 -8.91 0.59
C PHE A 74 -13.20 -8.17 -0.41
N LEU A 75 -13.20 -8.66 -1.64
CA LEU A 75 -12.69 -7.98 -2.81
C LEU A 75 -13.87 -7.69 -3.75
N GLY A 76 -14.33 -6.44 -3.78
CA GLY A 76 -15.62 -6.11 -4.38
C GLY A 76 -16.76 -6.87 -3.70
N ASN A 77 -17.49 -7.66 -4.47
CA ASN A 77 -18.58 -8.50 -3.97
C ASN A 77 -18.13 -9.93 -3.59
N GLN A 78 -16.88 -10.28 -3.89
CA GLN A 78 -16.35 -11.61 -3.60
C GLN A 78 -15.79 -11.67 -2.18
N GLU A 79 -16.30 -12.59 -1.38
CA GLU A 79 -15.69 -12.93 -0.10
C GLU A 79 -14.39 -13.72 -0.33
N ILE A 80 -13.32 -13.28 0.34
CA ILE A 80 -11.99 -13.86 0.24
C ILE A 80 -11.41 -14.24 1.61
N THR A 81 -12.23 -14.31 2.66
CA THR A 81 -11.81 -14.56 4.05
C THR A 81 -10.92 -15.78 4.16
N ASP A 82 -11.32 -16.90 3.56
CA ASP A 82 -10.59 -18.17 3.59
C ASP A 82 -9.55 -18.32 2.45
N PHE A 83 -9.36 -17.29 1.63
CA PHE A 83 -8.37 -17.35 0.56
C PHE A 83 -6.96 -17.23 1.13
N PRO A 84 -6.09 -18.23 0.90
CA PRO A 84 -4.68 -18.11 1.23
C PRO A 84 -4.01 -17.04 0.36
N VAL A 85 -2.85 -16.55 0.80
CA VAL A 85 -2.11 -15.43 0.15
C VAL A 85 -1.99 -15.58 -1.36
N TYR A 86 -1.65 -16.79 -1.86
CA TYR A 86 -1.48 -17.02 -3.31
C TYR A 86 -2.77 -16.84 -4.12
N LYS A 87 -3.94 -17.18 -3.55
CA LYS A 87 -5.24 -16.94 -4.19
C LYS A 87 -5.59 -15.47 -4.19
N ARG A 88 -5.27 -14.74 -3.10
CA ARG A 88 -5.44 -13.27 -3.04
C ARG A 88 -4.51 -12.58 -4.03
N ALA A 89 -3.27 -13.04 -4.19
CA ALA A 89 -2.34 -12.54 -5.20
C ALA A 89 -2.90 -12.70 -6.62
N ARG A 90 -3.44 -13.89 -6.96
CA ARG A 90 -4.10 -14.13 -8.25
C ARG A 90 -5.37 -13.29 -8.46
N ALA A 91 -6.06 -12.91 -7.38
CA ALA A 91 -7.21 -12.00 -7.43
C ALA A 91 -6.79 -10.53 -7.62
N GLY A 92 -5.49 -10.22 -7.54
CA GLY A 92 -4.93 -8.89 -7.75
C GLY A 92 -4.53 -8.16 -6.47
N ILE A 93 -4.25 -8.85 -5.37
CA ILE A 93 -3.76 -8.26 -4.12
C ILE A 93 -2.27 -8.57 -3.99
N GLY A 94 -1.42 -7.59 -4.28
CA GLY A 94 0.02 -7.65 -4.05
C GLY A 94 0.35 -7.44 -2.57
N TYR A 95 1.38 -8.12 -2.07
CA TYR A 95 1.87 -7.96 -0.70
C TYR A 95 3.37 -7.72 -0.68
N LEU A 96 3.78 -6.69 0.03
CA LEU A 96 5.16 -6.29 0.23
C LEU A 96 5.50 -6.35 1.72
N PRO A 97 6.21 -7.38 2.18
CA PRO A 97 6.53 -7.57 3.58
C PRO A 97 7.55 -6.55 4.09
N GLN A 98 7.61 -6.40 5.41
CA GLN A 98 8.62 -5.60 6.11
C GLN A 98 10.02 -6.16 5.85
N GLU A 99 10.19 -7.48 5.94
CA GLU A 99 11.46 -8.13 5.67
C GLU A 99 11.79 -8.18 4.18
N ALA A 100 13.08 -8.13 3.88
CA ALA A 100 13.57 -8.20 2.50
C ALA A 100 13.11 -9.47 1.79
N SER A 101 12.33 -9.30 0.72
CA SER A 101 11.74 -10.40 -0.04
C SER A 101 12.46 -10.72 -1.35
N VAL A 102 13.51 -9.97 -1.71
CA VAL A 102 14.31 -10.26 -2.92
C VAL A 102 15.01 -11.61 -2.82
N PHE A 103 15.07 -12.34 -3.91
CA PHE A 103 15.90 -13.54 -4.03
C PHE A 103 17.37 -13.11 -4.08
N ARG A 104 18.06 -13.28 -2.96
CA ARG A 104 19.41 -12.74 -2.72
C ARG A 104 20.45 -13.14 -3.76
N LYS A 105 20.35 -14.36 -4.34
CA LYS A 105 21.32 -14.92 -5.29
C LYS A 105 20.92 -14.71 -6.76
N MET A 106 19.74 -14.17 -7.01
CA MET A 106 19.27 -13.79 -8.34
C MET A 106 19.58 -12.33 -8.63
N SER A 107 19.78 -11.99 -9.90
CA SER A 107 19.92 -10.61 -10.34
C SER A 107 18.61 -9.83 -10.16
N VAL A 108 18.65 -8.50 -10.26
CA VAL A 108 17.45 -7.66 -10.25
C VAL A 108 16.49 -8.09 -11.38
N GLU A 109 16.99 -8.25 -12.59
CA GLU A 109 16.15 -8.67 -13.72
C GLU A 109 15.56 -10.07 -13.51
N ASP A 110 16.33 -11.02 -12.98
CA ASP A 110 15.82 -12.37 -12.71
C ASP A 110 14.77 -12.37 -11.59
N ASN A 111 14.93 -11.52 -10.59
CA ASN A 111 13.92 -11.31 -9.53
C ASN A 111 12.57 -10.87 -10.10
N ILE A 112 12.56 -9.96 -11.08
CA ILE A 112 11.32 -9.48 -11.71
C ILE A 112 10.81 -10.51 -12.71
N LEU A 113 11.72 -11.07 -13.53
CA LEU A 113 11.38 -12.03 -14.59
C LEU A 113 10.76 -13.30 -14.02
N SER A 114 11.26 -13.83 -12.89
CA SER A 114 10.70 -15.02 -12.23
C SER A 114 9.21 -14.88 -11.91
N VAL A 115 8.77 -13.67 -11.55
CA VAL A 115 7.35 -13.40 -11.30
C VAL A 115 6.57 -13.26 -12.61
N LEU A 116 7.15 -12.61 -13.61
CA LEU A 116 6.52 -12.49 -14.94
C LEU A 116 6.30 -13.88 -15.59
N GLU A 117 7.21 -14.81 -15.43
CA GLU A 117 7.10 -16.18 -15.94
C GLU A 117 5.89 -16.94 -15.34
N ILE A 118 5.61 -16.74 -14.04
CA ILE A 118 4.46 -17.35 -13.37
C ILE A 118 3.12 -16.84 -13.94
N THR A 119 3.09 -15.67 -14.59
CA THR A 119 1.86 -15.12 -15.18
C THR A 119 1.35 -15.92 -16.38
N GLY A 120 2.20 -16.75 -17.00
CA GLY A 120 1.87 -17.49 -18.22
C GLY A 120 1.69 -16.63 -19.47
N LYS A 121 2.01 -15.34 -19.40
CA LYS A 121 1.94 -14.42 -20.56
C LYS A 121 3.04 -14.75 -21.60
N PRO A 122 2.85 -14.40 -22.90
CA PRO A 122 3.86 -14.60 -23.91
C PRO A 122 5.21 -13.98 -23.55
N ARG A 123 6.31 -14.60 -23.99
CA ARG A 123 7.68 -14.14 -23.68
C ARG A 123 7.94 -12.69 -24.12
N SER A 124 7.39 -12.27 -25.25
CA SER A 124 7.47 -10.88 -25.73
C SER A 124 6.88 -9.90 -24.74
N TYR A 125 5.70 -10.20 -24.18
CA TYR A 125 5.08 -9.38 -23.12
C TYR A 125 5.93 -9.34 -21.85
N GLN A 126 6.45 -10.52 -21.43
CA GLN A 126 7.29 -10.59 -20.21
C GLN A 126 8.52 -9.69 -20.35
N LEU A 127 9.21 -9.75 -21.49
CA LEU A 127 10.40 -8.93 -21.74
C LEU A 127 10.06 -7.44 -21.83
N GLN A 128 9.00 -7.07 -22.54
CA GLN A 128 8.55 -5.67 -22.62
C GLN A 128 8.19 -5.12 -21.24
N LYS A 129 7.47 -5.90 -20.43
CA LYS A 129 7.10 -5.49 -19.06
C LYS A 129 8.33 -5.40 -18.16
N LEU A 130 9.29 -6.31 -18.29
CA LEU A 130 10.57 -6.26 -17.59
C LEU A 130 11.31 -4.95 -17.87
N GLU A 131 11.50 -4.60 -19.18
CA GLU A 131 12.17 -3.36 -19.57
C GLU A 131 11.47 -2.12 -19.02
N SER A 132 10.14 -2.09 -19.09
CA SER A 132 9.33 -1.01 -18.53
C SER A 132 9.56 -0.86 -17.03
N LEU A 133 9.51 -1.95 -16.26
CA LEU A 133 9.72 -1.93 -14.81
C LEU A 133 11.16 -1.55 -14.43
N ILE A 134 12.17 -2.10 -15.13
CA ILE A 134 13.58 -1.75 -14.91
C ILE A 134 13.81 -0.24 -15.12
N SER A 135 13.27 0.31 -16.20
CA SER A 135 13.39 1.73 -16.52
C SER A 135 12.68 2.61 -15.50
N GLU A 136 11.41 2.31 -15.23
CA GLU A 136 10.56 3.08 -14.34
C GLU A 136 11.12 3.18 -12.92
N PHE A 137 11.60 2.04 -12.39
CA PHE A 137 12.16 1.97 -11.04
C PHE A 137 13.65 2.36 -10.97
N ARG A 138 14.22 2.90 -12.07
CA ARG A 138 15.63 3.34 -12.16
C ARG A 138 16.61 2.24 -11.75
N LEU A 139 16.33 1.00 -12.17
CA LEU A 139 17.14 -0.18 -11.84
C LEU A 139 18.18 -0.53 -12.91
N ASN A 140 18.29 0.24 -14.00
CA ASN A 140 19.18 -0.03 -15.12
C ASN A 140 20.64 -0.26 -14.68
N LYS A 141 21.17 0.58 -13.77
CA LYS A 141 22.56 0.50 -13.31
C LYS A 141 22.86 -0.77 -12.50
N VAL A 142 21.84 -1.29 -11.80
CA VAL A 142 21.97 -2.46 -10.90
C VAL A 142 21.28 -3.69 -11.47
N ARG A 143 20.83 -3.66 -12.72
CA ARG A 143 20.05 -4.70 -13.38
C ARG A 143 20.64 -6.10 -13.20
N LYS A 144 21.96 -6.22 -13.34
CA LYS A 144 22.70 -7.49 -13.23
C LYS A 144 23.25 -7.77 -11.82
N ASN A 145 23.11 -6.83 -10.89
CA ASN A 145 23.54 -7.04 -9.52
C ASN A 145 22.62 -8.06 -8.83
N LYS A 146 23.22 -8.88 -7.97
CA LYS A 146 22.47 -9.81 -7.13
C LYS A 146 21.75 -9.09 -6.00
N GLY A 147 20.64 -9.67 -5.54
CA GLY A 147 19.81 -9.09 -4.48
C GLY A 147 20.57 -8.80 -3.16
N ASP A 148 21.63 -9.56 -2.85
CA ASP A 148 22.48 -9.35 -1.67
C ASP A 148 23.49 -8.18 -1.83
N GLN A 149 23.63 -7.63 -3.03
CA GLN A 149 24.52 -6.51 -3.36
C GLN A 149 23.81 -5.17 -3.41
N LEU A 150 22.48 -5.16 -3.27
CA LEU A 150 21.66 -3.96 -3.41
C LEU A 150 21.68 -3.15 -2.11
N SER A 151 21.71 -1.82 -2.26
CA SER A 151 21.38 -0.89 -1.17
C SER A 151 19.93 -1.09 -0.70
N GLY A 152 19.56 -0.56 0.45
CA GLY A 152 18.19 -0.63 0.99
C GLY A 152 17.15 -0.08 0.00
N GLY A 153 17.42 1.09 -0.58
CA GLY A 153 16.54 1.72 -1.56
C GLY A 153 16.43 0.95 -2.89
N GLU A 154 17.56 0.47 -3.44
CA GLU A 154 17.56 -0.35 -4.66
C GLU A 154 16.80 -1.66 -4.47
N ARG A 155 17.00 -2.29 -3.31
CA ARG A 155 16.28 -3.50 -2.93
C ARG A 155 14.78 -3.23 -2.86
N ARG A 156 14.34 -2.16 -2.19
CA ARG A 156 12.93 -1.81 -2.05
C ARG A 156 12.28 -1.50 -3.39
N ARG A 157 12.97 -0.75 -4.27
CA ARG A 157 12.51 -0.52 -5.65
C ARG A 157 12.36 -1.82 -6.45
N THR A 158 13.30 -2.76 -6.28
CA THR A 158 13.21 -4.08 -6.93
C THR A 158 12.01 -4.88 -6.42
N GLU A 159 11.73 -4.85 -5.13
CA GLU A 159 10.56 -5.52 -4.52
C GLU A 159 9.24 -4.95 -5.01
N ILE A 160 9.14 -3.63 -5.11
CA ILE A 160 7.94 -2.97 -5.65
C ILE A 160 7.77 -3.31 -7.13
N ALA A 161 8.83 -3.23 -7.94
CA ALA A 161 8.81 -3.61 -9.36
C ALA A 161 8.36 -5.06 -9.55
N ARG A 162 8.86 -5.97 -8.71
CA ARG A 162 8.44 -7.38 -8.69
C ARG A 162 6.97 -7.55 -8.33
N CYS A 163 6.47 -6.79 -7.36
CA CYS A 163 5.05 -6.79 -6.99
C CYS A 163 4.17 -6.30 -8.15
N LEU A 164 4.61 -5.29 -8.90
CA LEU A 164 3.90 -4.75 -10.05
C LEU A 164 3.94 -5.64 -11.30
N ALA A 165 4.81 -6.63 -11.34
CA ALA A 165 4.91 -7.57 -12.46
C ALA A 165 3.62 -8.36 -12.72
N ILE A 166 2.78 -8.54 -11.69
CA ILE A 166 1.48 -9.24 -11.77
C ILE A 166 0.29 -8.31 -12.02
N ASP A 167 0.51 -7.03 -12.30
CA ASP A 167 -0.52 -6.01 -12.48
C ASP A 167 -1.58 -6.00 -11.35
N PRO A 168 -1.17 -5.77 -10.09
CA PRO A 168 -2.07 -5.83 -8.95
C PRO A 168 -3.11 -4.71 -8.99
N LYS A 169 -4.30 -4.99 -8.45
CA LYS A 169 -5.36 -4.00 -8.23
C LYS A 169 -5.19 -3.30 -6.87
N PHE A 170 -4.61 -4.01 -5.92
CA PHE A 170 -4.28 -3.51 -4.58
C PHE A 170 -2.87 -3.93 -4.19
N ILE A 171 -2.20 -3.08 -3.43
CA ILE A 171 -0.90 -3.39 -2.84
C ILE A 171 -0.97 -3.16 -1.33
N MET A 172 -0.54 -4.17 -0.59
CA MET A 172 -0.42 -4.15 0.86
C MET A 172 1.04 -3.91 1.22
N LEU A 173 1.36 -2.76 1.82
CA LEU A 173 2.72 -2.35 2.20
C LEU A 173 2.89 -2.47 3.72
N ASP A 174 3.72 -3.42 4.15
CA ASP A 174 4.03 -3.65 5.56
C ASP A 174 5.35 -2.96 5.92
N GLU A 175 5.28 -1.88 6.68
CA GLU A 175 6.41 -1.06 7.12
C GLU A 175 7.42 -0.73 6.01
N PRO A 176 7.01 -0.13 4.88
CA PRO A 176 7.87 0.06 3.72
C PRO A 176 9.06 1.00 3.95
N PHE A 177 9.04 1.80 5.00
CA PHE A 177 10.08 2.78 5.34
C PHE A 177 11.05 2.26 6.41
N ALA A 178 10.79 1.08 7.00
CA ALA A 178 11.63 0.53 8.06
C ALA A 178 13.04 0.19 7.56
N GLY A 179 14.06 0.71 8.25
CA GLY A 179 15.46 0.43 7.91
C GLY A 179 15.95 1.01 6.57
N VAL A 180 15.24 2.00 6.04
CA VAL A 180 15.59 2.71 4.79
C VAL A 180 16.16 4.09 5.16
N ASP A 181 17.18 4.54 4.43
CA ASP A 181 17.73 5.89 4.62
C ASP A 181 16.72 6.97 4.18
N PRO A 182 16.81 8.20 4.76
CA PRO A 182 15.81 9.25 4.52
C PRO A 182 15.62 9.64 3.04
N ILE A 183 16.69 9.62 2.24
CA ILE A 183 16.60 9.97 0.81
C ILE A 183 15.84 8.88 0.06
N ALA A 184 16.14 7.61 0.37
CA ALA A 184 15.42 6.49 -0.24
C ALA A 184 13.96 6.38 0.25
N VAL A 185 13.64 6.83 1.47
CA VAL A 185 12.24 6.94 1.94
C VAL A 185 11.45 7.88 1.04
N GLU A 186 12.00 9.03 0.68
CA GLU A 186 11.35 9.99 -0.21
C GLU A 186 11.13 9.44 -1.62
N ASP A 187 12.12 8.74 -2.17
CA ASP A 187 11.99 8.03 -3.45
C ASP A 187 10.85 6.99 -3.40
N ILE A 188 10.75 6.20 -2.31
CA ILE A 188 9.69 5.20 -2.13
C ILE A 188 8.33 5.86 -1.99
N GLN A 189 8.22 6.94 -1.23
CA GLN A 189 6.99 7.71 -1.10
C GLN A 189 6.50 8.23 -2.44
N HIS A 190 7.40 8.79 -3.26
CA HIS A 190 7.07 9.26 -4.60
C HIS A 190 6.57 8.11 -5.49
N ILE A 191 7.23 6.95 -5.44
CA ILE A 191 6.78 5.75 -6.16
C ILE A 191 5.36 5.35 -5.71
N VAL A 192 5.14 5.20 -4.40
CA VAL A 192 3.83 4.80 -3.84
C VAL A 192 2.75 5.81 -4.23
N TRP A 193 3.06 7.11 -4.18
CA TRP A 193 2.17 8.16 -4.63
C TRP A 193 1.79 8.03 -6.11
N GLN A 194 2.75 7.69 -6.97
CA GLN A 194 2.47 7.49 -8.41
C GLN A 194 1.59 6.26 -8.70
N LEU A 195 1.66 5.20 -7.87
CA LEU A 195 0.84 4.00 -8.06
C LEU A 195 -0.67 4.28 -7.94
N LYS A 196 -1.05 5.27 -7.16
CA LYS A 196 -2.43 5.74 -7.05
C LYS A 196 -3.01 6.14 -8.42
N TYR A 197 -2.21 6.79 -9.29
CA TYR A 197 -2.65 7.20 -10.64
C TYR A 197 -2.74 6.06 -11.64
N ARG A 198 -2.24 4.89 -11.27
CA ARG A 198 -2.46 3.63 -12.00
C ARG A 198 -3.72 2.91 -11.56
N ASN A 199 -4.57 3.58 -10.82
CA ASN A 199 -5.78 2.99 -10.24
C ASN A 199 -5.47 1.77 -9.34
N ILE A 200 -4.33 1.79 -8.62
CA ILE A 200 -3.96 0.78 -7.64
C ILE A 200 -4.35 1.29 -6.25
N GLY A 201 -5.16 0.52 -5.53
CA GLY A 201 -5.47 0.80 -4.12
C GLY A 201 -4.31 0.36 -3.21
N ILE A 202 -3.95 1.16 -2.22
CA ILE A 202 -2.81 0.87 -1.35
C ILE A 202 -3.24 0.90 0.10
N LEU A 203 -2.95 -0.18 0.84
CA LEU A 203 -2.99 -0.17 2.30
C LEU A 203 -1.56 -0.21 2.83
N ILE A 204 -1.21 0.80 3.63
CA ILE A 204 0.13 0.93 4.20
C ILE A 204 0.05 0.91 5.72
N THR A 205 0.91 0.15 6.38
CA THR A 205 1.16 0.24 7.82
C THR A 205 2.62 0.57 8.05
N ASP A 206 2.89 1.52 8.95
CA ASP A 206 4.25 1.86 9.36
C ASP A 206 4.22 2.43 10.78
N HIS A 207 5.35 2.36 11.48
CA HIS A 207 5.52 3.02 12.75
C HIS A 207 5.97 4.49 12.59
N ASN A 208 6.46 4.86 11.41
CA ASN A 208 6.78 6.25 11.07
C ASN A 208 5.53 6.99 10.60
N VAL A 209 4.84 7.56 11.58
CA VAL A 209 3.54 8.24 11.39
C VAL A 209 3.65 9.40 10.42
N GLN A 210 4.71 10.21 10.54
CA GLN A 210 4.92 11.39 9.71
C GLN A 210 5.03 11.00 8.23
N GLU A 211 5.88 10.02 7.93
CA GLU A 211 6.11 9.59 6.55
C GLU A 211 4.88 8.92 5.94
N THR A 212 4.10 8.21 6.76
CA THR A 212 2.88 7.55 6.30
C THR A 212 1.75 8.55 6.05
N LEU A 213 1.45 9.42 7.03
CA LEU A 213 0.37 10.40 6.88
C LEU A 213 0.62 11.36 5.72
N THR A 214 1.87 11.65 5.44
CA THR A 214 2.25 12.53 4.32
C THR A 214 1.73 12.02 2.98
N ILE A 215 1.70 10.70 2.73
CA ILE A 215 1.32 10.14 1.42
C ILE A 215 -0.08 9.51 1.40
N THR A 216 -0.78 9.46 2.53
CA THR A 216 -2.12 8.83 2.59
C THR A 216 -3.23 9.82 2.26
N ASP A 217 -4.28 9.35 1.59
CA ASP A 217 -5.51 10.12 1.36
C ASP A 217 -6.39 10.13 2.62
N ARG A 218 -6.36 9.03 3.38
CA ARG A 218 -6.97 8.89 4.70
C ARG A 218 -6.29 7.81 5.51
N ALA A 219 -6.53 7.78 6.80
CA ALA A 219 -5.97 6.76 7.67
C ALA A 219 -6.97 6.28 8.71
N TYR A 220 -6.75 5.05 9.15
CA TYR A 220 -7.36 4.45 10.33
C TYR A 220 -6.36 4.44 11.47
N LEU A 221 -6.76 4.91 12.62
CA LEU A 221 -5.98 4.80 13.84
C LEU A 221 -6.55 3.67 14.71
N LEU A 222 -5.76 2.60 14.89
CA LEU A 222 -6.05 1.52 15.81
C LEU A 222 -5.52 1.85 17.20
N PHE A 223 -6.34 1.55 18.20
CA PHE A 223 -5.96 1.62 19.61
C PHE A 223 -6.65 0.46 20.36
N GLU A 224 -5.88 -0.32 21.10
CA GLU A 224 -6.39 -1.46 21.89
C GLU A 224 -7.30 -2.42 21.07
N GLY A 225 -6.89 -2.72 19.86
CA GLY A 225 -7.58 -3.66 18.96
C GLY A 225 -8.82 -3.12 18.25
N LYS A 226 -9.14 -1.82 18.39
CA LYS A 226 -10.32 -1.18 17.77
C LYS A 226 -9.92 0.02 16.94
N ILE A 227 -10.76 0.40 15.97
CA ILE A 227 -10.63 1.69 15.29
C ILE A 227 -11.01 2.80 16.28
N LEU A 228 -10.05 3.63 16.64
CA LEU A 228 -10.25 4.80 17.49
C LEU A 228 -10.70 6.01 16.67
N PHE A 229 -10.13 6.15 15.47
CA PHE A 229 -10.40 7.27 14.58
C PHE A 229 -10.18 6.85 13.12
N GLN A 230 -10.92 7.47 12.20
CA GLN A 230 -10.68 7.40 10.77
C GLN A 230 -10.97 8.77 10.14
N GLY A 231 -10.17 9.15 9.16
CA GLY A 231 -10.33 10.42 8.47
C GLY A 231 -9.11 10.80 7.66
N LYS A 232 -9.11 12.01 7.14
CA LYS A 232 -7.97 12.59 6.42
C LYS A 232 -6.80 12.84 7.37
N PRO A 233 -5.55 12.88 6.84
CA PRO A 233 -4.37 13.17 7.66
C PRO A 233 -4.49 14.45 8.48
N GLU A 234 -5.08 15.51 7.93
CA GLU A 234 -5.29 16.78 8.60
C GLU A 234 -6.25 16.63 9.79
N GLU A 235 -7.35 15.90 9.61
CA GLU A 235 -8.34 15.62 10.65
C GLU A 235 -7.73 14.82 11.81
N LEU A 236 -6.86 13.83 11.49
CA LEU A 236 -6.12 13.08 12.50
C LEU A 236 -5.15 13.99 13.27
N ALA A 237 -4.43 14.85 12.55
CA ALA A 237 -3.43 15.74 13.14
C ALA A 237 -4.04 16.79 14.08
N GLU A 238 -5.28 17.19 13.86
CA GLU A 238 -6.00 18.18 14.67
C GLU A 238 -6.79 17.55 15.82
N ASN A 239 -7.09 16.26 15.76
CA ASN A 239 -7.93 15.58 16.74
C ASN A 239 -7.23 15.48 18.11
N LYS A 240 -7.83 16.02 19.15
CA LYS A 240 -7.28 16.04 20.51
C LYS A 240 -7.01 14.66 21.08
N ILE A 241 -7.94 13.70 20.88
CA ILE A 241 -7.80 12.33 21.40
C ILE A 241 -6.66 11.61 20.68
N VAL A 242 -6.52 11.82 19.36
CA VAL A 242 -5.43 11.25 18.55
C VAL A 242 -4.09 11.81 19.01
N ARG A 243 -4.00 13.11 19.28
CA ARG A 243 -2.78 13.75 19.80
C ARG A 243 -2.37 13.22 21.17
N GLU A 244 -3.31 13.12 22.10
CA GLU A 244 -3.06 12.62 23.45
C GLU A 244 -2.64 11.14 23.47
N LYS A 245 -3.27 10.31 22.65
CA LYS A 245 -3.05 8.84 22.69
C LYS A 245 -1.97 8.33 21.74
N TYR A 246 -1.63 9.09 20.69
CA TYR A 246 -0.75 8.58 19.65
C TYR A 246 0.21 9.62 19.04
N LEU A 247 -0.31 10.77 18.59
CA LEU A 247 0.53 11.87 18.10
C LEU A 247 0.94 12.75 19.27
N SER A 248 2.17 13.21 19.31
CA SER A 248 2.54 14.21 20.32
C SER A 248 1.85 15.56 20.06
N ASN A 249 1.75 16.41 21.09
CA ASN A 249 1.23 17.78 20.92
C ASN A 249 2.07 18.64 19.95
N SER A 250 3.32 18.28 19.75
CA SER A 250 4.25 18.93 18.80
C SER A 250 4.18 18.38 17.37
N PHE A 251 3.31 17.38 17.11
CA PHE A 251 3.18 16.82 15.78
C PHE A 251 2.67 17.85 14.77
N VAL A 252 3.37 17.98 13.64
CA VAL A 252 3.00 18.86 12.53
C VAL A 252 3.03 18.03 11.24
N LEU A 253 1.90 17.93 10.57
CA LEU A 253 1.81 17.28 9.27
C LEU A 253 2.54 18.14 8.22
N ARG A 254 3.44 17.54 7.47
CA ARG A 254 4.22 18.21 6.40
C ARG A 254 3.89 17.58 5.06
N LYS A 255 3.57 18.41 4.07
CA LYS A 255 3.45 17.98 2.67
C LYS A 255 4.84 17.89 2.05
N LYS A 256 5.01 16.98 1.09
CA LYS A 256 6.25 16.83 0.30
C LYS A 256 6.16 17.63 -0.99
N ASP A 257 7.30 18.05 -1.52
CA ASP A 257 7.39 18.89 -2.74
C ASP A 257 6.70 18.23 -3.94
N PHE A 258 6.81 16.91 -4.09
CA PHE A 258 6.15 16.19 -5.20
C PHE A 258 4.62 16.26 -5.14
N GLN A 259 4.03 16.35 -3.95
CA GLN A 259 2.58 16.53 -3.78
C GLN A 259 2.15 17.94 -4.17
N LEU A 260 2.90 18.93 -3.76
CA LEU A 260 2.64 20.33 -4.10
C LEU A 260 2.76 20.57 -5.61
N ILE A 261 3.77 19.96 -6.26
CA ILE A 261 3.95 20.02 -7.71
C ILE A 261 2.76 19.36 -8.43
N ASP A 262 2.31 18.24 -7.94
CA ASP A 262 1.21 17.49 -8.54
C ASP A 262 -0.13 18.22 -8.39
N GLU A 263 -0.40 18.77 -7.19
CA GLU A 263 -1.56 19.64 -6.94
C GLU A 263 -1.57 20.87 -7.87
N GLN A 264 -0.41 21.51 -8.08
CA GLN A 264 -0.27 22.65 -8.99
C GLN A 264 -0.49 22.28 -10.46
N LYS A 265 -0.02 21.13 -10.91
CA LYS A 265 -0.26 20.63 -12.28
C LYS A 265 -1.73 20.41 -12.53
N ARG A 266 -2.42 19.74 -11.62
CA ARG A 266 -3.86 19.47 -11.72
C ARG A 266 -4.70 20.73 -11.69
N ALA A 267 -4.34 21.68 -10.83
CA ALA A 267 -5.03 22.98 -10.80
C ALA A 267 -4.88 23.73 -12.14
N LYS A 268 -3.72 23.62 -12.82
CA LYS A 268 -3.52 24.20 -14.15
C LYS A 268 -4.31 23.46 -15.23
N GLU A 269 -4.32 22.13 -15.21
CA GLU A 269 -5.09 21.30 -16.16
C GLU A 269 -6.59 21.60 -16.05
N ALA A 270 -7.14 21.62 -14.83
CA ALA A 270 -8.54 21.97 -14.58
C ALA A 270 -8.90 23.41 -15.00
N ALA A 271 -7.96 24.34 -14.96
CA ALA A 271 -8.16 25.72 -15.41
C ALA A 271 -8.07 25.89 -16.94
N THR A 272 -7.52 24.89 -17.66
CA THR A 272 -7.35 24.92 -19.12
C THR A 272 -8.54 24.24 -19.84
N ASP A 273 -9.24 23.35 -19.14
CA ASP A 273 -10.38 22.57 -19.65
C ASP A 273 -11.76 23.22 -19.32
N GLY A 274 -11.79 24.38 -18.66
CA GLY A 274 -12.97 25.18 -18.34
C GLY A 274 -13.00 26.50 -19.09
#